data_42fd4c08132e1c59a633dc92ffaedf80
#
_entry.id   42fd4c08132e1c59a633dc92ffaedf80
#
_cell.length_a   1.000
_cell.length_b   1.000
_cell.length_c   1.000
_cell.angle_alpha   90.00
_cell.angle_beta   90.00
_cell.angle_gamma   90.00
#
_symmetry.space_group_name_H-M   'P 1'
#
loop_
_entity.id
_entity.type
_entity.pdbx_description
1 polymer ?
#
loop_
_entity_poly.entity_id
_entity_poly.type
_entity_poly.pdbx_seq_one_letter_code
_entity_poly.pdbx_strand_id
1 'polypeptide(L)'
;MGGKALLLTPVSYQKLTQDDVFSMYEMVSANVSIPLCVYDNPGTTHFEFTDELHGRIAELPNVSSIKIPGVPEAPHLARERVKRLRKLIPSHVTIGISGDAFAAVGMNAGCDAWYSVMGGLFPNTALAITRAALSGDAFEAMRLSESLKPLWALFSQFGGSFRVIATAAELRGITHSSSVPLPLRTIEGEGRKQIAAVIDALELS
;
A
#
# COMPACT_ATOMS: atom_id res chain seq x y z
N MET A 1 15.85 -4.04 18.82
CA MET A 1 15.45 -2.73 18.24
C MET A 1 13.94 -2.59 18.39
N GLY A 2 13.43 -1.52 18.96
CA GLY A 2 11.99 -1.26 19.11
C GLY A 2 11.37 -0.79 17.80
N GLY A 3 10.11 -1.17 17.54
CA GLY A 3 9.32 -0.64 16.41
C GLY A 3 9.14 0.88 16.53
N LYS A 4 9.10 1.57 15.38
CA LYS A 4 8.92 3.04 15.34
C LYS A 4 7.48 3.44 15.01
N ALA A 5 6.71 2.53 14.47
CA ALA A 5 5.29 2.68 14.18
C ALA A 5 4.64 1.29 14.12
N LEU A 6 3.33 1.25 14.24
CA LEU A 6 2.53 0.03 14.15
C LEU A 6 1.53 0.17 13.00
N LEU A 7 1.48 -0.80 12.10
CA LEU A 7 0.44 -0.94 11.09
C LEU A 7 -0.56 -1.98 11.58
N LEU A 8 -1.77 -1.57 11.92
CA LEU A 8 -2.80 -2.42 12.51
C LEU A 8 -3.87 -2.79 11.49
N THR A 9 -4.15 -4.08 11.37
CA THR A 9 -5.12 -4.63 10.41
C THR A 9 -6.26 -5.37 11.14
N PRO A 10 -7.53 -5.13 10.77
CA PRO A 10 -8.66 -5.87 11.34
C PRO A 10 -8.79 -7.24 10.64
N VAL A 11 -8.26 -8.28 11.26
CA VAL A 11 -8.37 -9.66 10.78
C VAL A 11 -9.09 -10.52 11.81
N SER A 12 -10.13 -11.23 11.39
CA SER A 12 -10.89 -12.12 12.24
C SER A 12 -11.47 -13.30 11.46
N TYR A 13 -11.68 -14.42 12.15
CA TYR A 13 -12.44 -15.55 11.61
C TYR A 13 -13.92 -15.20 11.42
N GLN A 14 -14.50 -14.40 12.31
CA GLN A 14 -15.88 -13.93 12.22
C GLN A 14 -15.93 -12.59 11.46
N LYS A 15 -17.04 -12.35 10.76
CA LYS A 15 -17.28 -11.05 10.13
C LYS A 15 -17.35 -9.96 11.20
N LEU A 16 -16.48 -8.97 11.09
CA LEU A 16 -16.43 -7.84 12.01
C LEU A 16 -17.48 -6.78 11.65
N THR A 17 -18.04 -6.15 12.66
CA THR A 17 -18.83 -4.92 12.55
C THR A 17 -17.94 -3.69 12.60
N GLN A 18 -18.47 -2.50 12.23
CA GLN A 18 -17.74 -1.23 12.36
C GLN A 18 -17.36 -0.94 13.83
N ASP A 19 -18.22 -1.32 14.78
CA ASP A 19 -17.98 -1.09 16.20
C ASP A 19 -16.94 -2.08 16.77
N ASP A 20 -16.89 -3.33 16.31
CA ASP A 20 -15.83 -4.28 16.68
C ASP A 20 -14.44 -3.70 16.26
N VAL A 21 -14.34 -3.20 15.03
CA VAL A 21 -13.11 -2.62 14.52
C VAL A 21 -12.76 -1.33 15.25
N PHE A 22 -13.71 -0.45 15.51
CA PHE A 22 -13.48 0.75 16.31
C PHE A 22 -12.92 0.39 17.69
N SER A 23 -13.56 -0.55 18.41
CA SER A 23 -13.13 -0.97 19.75
C SER A 23 -11.72 -1.59 19.74
N MET A 24 -11.37 -2.35 18.69
CA MET A 24 -10.02 -2.86 18.51
C MET A 24 -8.99 -1.72 18.40
N TYR A 25 -9.25 -0.72 17.56
CA TYR A 25 -8.36 0.44 17.41
C TYR A 25 -8.28 1.27 18.69
N GLU A 26 -9.40 1.50 19.36
CA GLU A 26 -9.46 2.23 20.64
C GLU A 26 -8.60 1.53 21.71
N MET A 27 -8.75 0.21 21.86
CA MET A 27 -7.98 -0.58 22.83
C MET A 27 -6.48 -0.54 22.51
N VAL A 28 -6.08 -0.75 21.26
CA VAL A 28 -4.66 -0.74 20.86
C VAL A 28 -4.08 0.65 21.01
N SER A 29 -4.78 1.68 20.53
CA SER A 29 -4.38 3.08 20.61
C SER A 29 -4.09 3.54 22.04
N ALA A 30 -4.94 3.13 23.00
CA ALA A 30 -4.75 3.46 24.42
C ALA A 30 -3.55 2.74 25.06
N ASN A 31 -3.01 1.68 24.47
CA ASN A 31 -1.97 0.84 25.06
C ASN A 31 -0.63 0.85 24.30
N VAL A 32 -0.47 1.71 23.30
CA VAL A 32 0.78 1.88 22.56
C VAL A 32 1.36 3.29 22.76
N SER A 33 2.68 3.41 22.67
CA SER A 33 3.40 4.68 22.75
C SER A 33 4.04 5.11 21.43
N ILE A 34 3.73 4.40 20.35
CA ILE A 34 4.26 4.65 19.01
C ILE A 34 3.13 4.97 18.03
N PRO A 35 3.42 5.69 16.94
CA PRO A 35 2.41 6.01 15.94
C PRO A 35 1.69 4.76 15.39
N LEU A 36 0.37 4.87 15.23
CA LEU A 36 -0.51 3.83 14.71
C LEU A 36 -0.98 4.21 13.31
N CYS A 37 -0.81 3.31 12.36
CA CYS A 37 -1.35 3.40 11.01
C CYS A 37 -2.55 2.44 10.85
N VAL A 38 -3.68 2.96 10.43
CA VAL A 38 -4.86 2.17 10.07
C VAL A 38 -4.61 1.44 8.76
N TYR A 39 -4.85 0.13 8.73
CA TYR A 39 -4.71 -0.69 7.52
C TYR A 39 -6.09 -0.98 6.92
N ASP A 40 -6.45 -0.24 5.88
CA ASP A 40 -7.65 -0.50 5.08
C ASP A 40 -7.26 -1.23 3.79
N ASN A 41 -7.64 -2.49 3.70
CA ASN A 41 -7.48 -3.33 2.52
C ASN A 41 -8.54 -4.43 2.48
N PRO A 42 -9.75 -4.13 2.01
CA PRO A 42 -10.88 -5.07 2.04
C PRO A 42 -10.60 -6.36 1.25
N GLY A 43 -9.76 -6.31 0.22
CA GLY A 43 -9.36 -7.50 -0.53
C GLY A 43 -8.55 -8.51 0.29
N THR A 44 -7.94 -8.09 1.38
CA THR A 44 -7.14 -8.96 2.27
C THR A 44 -7.83 -9.22 3.60
N THR A 45 -8.46 -8.20 4.18
CA THR A 45 -9.06 -8.27 5.51
C THR A 45 -10.51 -8.73 5.50
N HIS A 46 -11.17 -8.68 4.33
CA HIS A 46 -12.61 -8.90 4.16
C HIS A 46 -13.48 -7.98 5.02
N PHE A 47 -12.93 -6.82 5.40
CA PHE A 47 -13.60 -5.76 6.13
C PHE A 47 -13.52 -4.45 5.33
N GLU A 48 -14.67 -3.80 5.14
CA GLU A 48 -14.77 -2.51 4.46
C GLU A 48 -14.97 -1.39 5.49
N PHE A 49 -14.01 -0.47 5.54
CA PHE A 49 -14.14 0.73 6.35
C PHE A 49 -15.12 1.71 5.71
N THR A 50 -16.01 2.27 6.51
CA THR A 50 -16.74 3.48 6.10
C THR A 50 -15.88 4.72 6.30
N ASP A 51 -16.18 5.80 5.59
CA ASP A 51 -15.48 7.07 5.77
C ASP A 51 -15.68 7.63 7.20
N GLU A 52 -16.85 7.39 7.80
CA GLU A 52 -17.18 7.74 9.17
C GLU A 52 -16.33 6.96 10.18
N LEU A 53 -16.10 5.67 9.93
CA LEU A 53 -15.21 4.86 10.78
C LEU A 53 -13.76 5.36 10.71
N HIS A 54 -13.27 5.69 9.52
CA HIS A 54 -11.95 6.31 9.37
C HIS A 54 -11.86 7.61 10.20
N GLY A 55 -12.88 8.48 10.12
CA GLY A 55 -12.94 9.70 10.91
C GLY A 55 -12.89 9.45 12.41
N ARG A 56 -13.72 8.53 12.91
CA ARG A 56 -13.78 8.16 14.34
C ARG A 56 -12.43 7.59 14.82
N ILE A 57 -11.81 6.71 14.07
CA ILE A 57 -10.52 6.09 14.44
C ILE A 57 -9.40 7.14 14.38
N ALA A 58 -9.43 8.06 13.43
CA ALA A 58 -8.41 9.09 13.29
C ALA A 58 -8.34 10.06 14.47
N GLU A 59 -9.41 10.19 15.27
CA GLU A 59 -9.44 10.99 16.50
C GLU A 59 -8.82 10.28 17.71
N LEU A 60 -8.52 8.98 17.60
CA LEU A 60 -7.93 8.21 18.70
C LEU A 60 -6.45 8.60 18.93
N PRO A 61 -5.94 8.52 20.18
CA PRO A 61 -4.55 8.79 20.49
C PRO A 61 -3.61 7.95 19.62
N ASN A 62 -2.44 8.50 19.28
CA ASN A 62 -1.40 7.83 18.50
C ASN A 62 -1.76 7.44 17.05
N VAL A 63 -3.00 7.60 16.60
CA VAL A 63 -3.33 7.39 15.18
C VAL A 63 -2.73 8.54 14.37
N SER A 64 -1.85 8.21 13.43
CA SER A 64 -1.07 9.19 12.66
C SER A 64 -1.15 8.99 11.15
N SER A 65 -1.67 7.86 10.69
CA SER A 65 -1.82 7.57 9.26
C SER A 65 -2.97 6.61 8.98
N ILE A 66 -3.53 6.74 7.79
CA ILE A 66 -4.49 5.77 7.23
C ILE A 66 -3.92 5.28 5.89
N LYS A 67 -3.63 3.99 5.79
CA LYS A 67 -3.30 3.34 4.54
C LYS A 67 -4.59 2.92 3.86
N ILE A 68 -4.95 3.60 2.77
CA ILE A 68 -6.16 3.32 1.99
C ILE A 68 -5.87 2.36 0.82
N PRO A 69 -6.86 1.60 0.35
CA PRO A 69 -6.74 0.81 -0.89
C PRO A 69 -6.61 1.73 -2.11
N GLY A 70 -6.49 1.11 -3.29
CA GLY A 70 -6.47 1.85 -4.56
C GLY A 70 -7.65 2.80 -4.72
N VAL A 71 -7.40 3.91 -5.37
CA VAL A 71 -8.42 4.92 -5.71
C VAL A 71 -8.92 4.73 -7.15
N PRO A 72 -10.07 5.31 -7.54
CA PRO A 72 -10.54 5.29 -8.93
C PRO A 72 -9.46 5.80 -9.90
N GLU A 73 -9.35 5.19 -11.08
CA GLU A 73 -8.38 5.57 -12.10
C GLU A 73 -8.64 6.99 -12.66
N ALA A 74 -9.91 7.38 -12.74
CA ALA A 74 -10.28 8.72 -13.21
C ALA A 74 -9.78 9.80 -12.23
N PRO A 75 -8.92 10.74 -12.65
CA PRO A 75 -8.24 11.68 -11.75
C PRO A 75 -9.18 12.55 -10.90
N HIS A 76 -10.34 12.94 -11.45
CA HIS A 76 -11.33 13.73 -10.69
C HIS A 76 -11.98 12.90 -9.57
N LEU A 77 -12.34 11.63 -9.83
CA LEU A 77 -12.91 10.74 -8.83
C LEU A 77 -11.89 10.37 -7.74
N ALA A 78 -10.62 10.15 -8.12
CA ALA A 78 -9.55 9.95 -7.16
C ALA A 78 -9.41 11.15 -6.21
N ARG A 79 -9.37 12.38 -6.77
CA ARG A 79 -9.31 13.60 -5.96
C ARG A 79 -10.53 13.77 -5.05
N GLU A 80 -11.72 13.49 -5.55
CA GLU A 80 -12.94 13.54 -4.73
C GLU A 80 -12.88 12.54 -3.57
N ARG A 81 -12.39 11.32 -3.81
CA ARG A 81 -12.22 10.29 -2.77
C ARG A 81 -11.27 10.75 -1.67
N VAL A 82 -10.08 11.21 -2.03
CA VAL A 82 -9.07 11.67 -1.07
C VAL A 82 -9.56 12.92 -0.33
N LYS A 83 -10.16 13.89 -1.04
CA LYS A 83 -10.71 15.12 -0.44
C LYS A 83 -11.86 14.83 0.54
N ARG A 84 -12.70 13.84 0.26
CA ARG A 84 -13.78 13.42 1.15
C ARG A 84 -13.23 12.88 2.46
N LEU A 85 -12.25 11.96 2.38
CA LEU A 85 -11.61 11.42 3.58
C LEU A 85 -10.86 12.51 4.37
N ARG A 86 -10.12 13.40 3.69
CA ARG A 86 -9.39 14.51 4.32
C ARG A 86 -10.28 15.42 5.17
N LYS A 87 -11.54 15.59 4.81
CA LYS A 87 -12.50 16.41 5.58
C LYS A 87 -12.96 15.76 6.88
N LEU A 88 -12.79 14.46 7.03
CA LEU A 88 -13.28 13.67 8.16
C LEU A 88 -12.19 13.35 9.18
N ILE A 89 -10.92 13.62 8.85
CA ILE A 89 -9.78 13.28 9.69
C ILE A 89 -9.02 14.52 10.13
N PRO A 90 -8.36 14.50 11.31
CA PRO A 90 -7.47 15.58 11.75
C PRO A 90 -6.36 15.86 10.75
N SER A 91 -5.91 17.11 10.67
CA SER A 91 -4.87 17.54 9.70
C SER A 91 -3.50 16.88 9.90
N HIS A 92 -3.21 16.39 11.10
CA HIS A 92 -1.96 15.69 11.40
C HIS A 92 -1.97 14.22 10.94
N VAL A 93 -3.13 13.65 10.63
CA VAL A 93 -3.25 12.26 10.17
C VAL A 93 -3.02 12.21 8.66
N THR A 94 -2.02 11.45 8.24
CA THR A 94 -1.68 11.29 6.83
C THR A 94 -2.56 10.26 6.13
N ILE A 95 -2.79 10.46 4.83
CA ILE A 95 -3.45 9.49 3.95
C ILE A 95 -2.38 8.88 3.04
N GLY A 96 -2.18 7.57 3.13
CA GLY A 96 -1.25 6.87 2.25
C GLY A 96 -1.95 5.92 1.30
N ILE A 97 -1.63 6.03 0.01
CA ILE A 97 -2.14 5.12 -1.01
C ILE A 97 -1.47 3.75 -0.94
N SER A 98 -2.21 2.68 -1.14
CA SER A 98 -1.67 1.33 -1.34
C SER A 98 -2.09 0.72 -2.67
N GLY A 99 -1.40 -0.39 -3.03
CA GLY A 99 -1.52 -0.95 -4.38
C GLY A 99 -0.62 -0.18 -5.34
N ASP A 100 0.53 -0.77 -5.68
CA ASP A 100 1.61 -0.08 -6.41
C ASP A 100 1.15 0.51 -7.76
N ALA A 101 0.24 -0.16 -8.46
CA ALA A 101 -0.35 0.36 -9.70
C ALA A 101 -1.18 1.65 -9.52
N PHE A 102 -1.65 1.93 -8.30
CA PHE A 102 -2.43 3.13 -7.98
C PHE A 102 -1.60 4.28 -7.41
N ALA A 103 -0.28 4.07 -7.26
CA ALA A 103 0.60 5.04 -6.60
C ALA A 103 0.54 6.44 -7.24
N ALA A 104 0.76 6.53 -8.54
CA ALA A 104 0.79 7.82 -9.24
C ALA A 104 -0.55 8.54 -9.17
N VAL A 105 -1.68 7.84 -9.41
CA VAL A 105 -3.00 8.46 -9.35
C VAL A 105 -3.37 8.87 -7.92
N GLY A 106 -3.03 8.06 -6.91
CA GLY A 106 -3.29 8.37 -5.50
C GLY A 106 -2.48 9.56 -5.00
N MET A 107 -1.18 9.60 -5.31
CA MET A 107 -0.30 10.72 -4.97
C MET A 107 -0.76 12.02 -5.67
N ASN A 108 -1.09 11.96 -6.96
CA ASN A 108 -1.64 13.11 -7.73
C ASN A 108 -3.02 13.55 -7.23
N ALA A 109 -3.74 12.67 -6.52
CA ALA A 109 -5.04 12.97 -5.91
C ALA A 109 -4.89 13.67 -4.54
N GLY A 110 -3.70 13.73 -3.97
CA GLY A 110 -3.42 14.39 -2.69
C GLY A 110 -3.19 13.43 -1.51
N CYS A 111 -2.83 12.17 -1.78
CA CYS A 111 -2.26 11.32 -0.74
C CYS A 111 -0.88 11.83 -0.33
N ASP A 112 -0.57 11.71 0.97
CA ASP A 112 0.69 12.21 1.55
C ASP A 112 1.84 11.22 1.37
N ALA A 113 1.53 9.93 1.21
CA ALA A 113 2.50 8.86 1.14
C ALA A 113 2.03 7.71 0.23
N TRP A 114 2.99 6.88 -0.16
CA TRP A 114 2.74 5.62 -0.85
C TRP A 114 3.30 4.45 -0.03
N TYR A 115 2.43 3.54 0.38
CA TYR A 115 2.79 2.28 1.05
C TYR A 115 3.11 1.22 -0.01
N SER A 116 4.33 1.25 -0.52
CA SER A 116 4.79 0.43 -1.65
C SER A 116 5.33 -0.93 -1.22
N VAL A 117 5.02 -1.98 -1.98
CA VAL A 117 5.69 -3.26 -1.90
C VAL A 117 6.94 -3.25 -2.76
N MET A 118 6.85 -2.77 -4.02
CA MET A 118 8.00 -2.70 -4.93
C MET A 118 9.11 -1.78 -4.41
N GLY A 119 8.76 -0.70 -3.72
CA GLY A 119 9.74 0.25 -3.18
C GLY A 119 10.68 -0.33 -2.13
N GLY A 120 10.35 -1.48 -1.54
CA GLY A 120 11.26 -2.23 -0.67
C GLY A 120 12.43 -2.88 -1.41
N LEU A 121 12.27 -3.15 -2.70
CA LEU A 121 13.30 -3.77 -3.55
C LEU A 121 13.87 -2.80 -4.59
N PHE A 122 13.04 -1.91 -5.12
CA PHE A 122 13.37 -0.93 -6.17
C PHE A 122 13.06 0.51 -5.70
N PRO A 123 13.78 1.00 -4.68
CA PRO A 123 13.45 2.27 -4.04
C PRO A 123 13.63 3.48 -4.96
N ASN A 124 14.62 3.48 -5.85
CA ASN A 124 14.83 4.63 -6.75
C ASN A 124 13.69 4.77 -7.75
N THR A 125 13.20 3.65 -8.29
CA THR A 125 12.04 3.63 -9.18
C THR A 125 10.78 4.14 -8.49
N ALA A 126 10.52 3.70 -7.26
CA ALA A 126 9.38 4.17 -6.46
C ALA A 126 9.50 5.66 -6.09
N LEU A 127 10.70 6.11 -5.72
CA LEU A 127 10.99 7.50 -5.39
C LEU A 127 10.84 8.43 -6.59
N ALA A 128 11.17 7.99 -7.81
CA ALA A 128 10.97 8.79 -9.01
C ALA A 128 9.49 9.15 -9.20
N ILE A 129 8.59 8.18 -9.11
CA ILE A 129 7.13 8.41 -9.18
C ILE A 129 6.67 9.35 -8.05
N THR A 130 7.09 9.06 -6.83
CA THR A 130 6.67 9.82 -5.65
C THR A 130 7.12 11.28 -5.74
N ARG A 131 8.38 11.52 -6.15
CA ARG A 131 8.94 12.86 -6.28
C ARG A 131 8.27 13.67 -7.39
N ALA A 132 8.00 13.05 -8.55
CA ALA A 132 7.25 13.68 -9.62
C ALA A 132 5.87 14.14 -9.15
N ALA A 133 5.12 13.26 -8.47
CA ALA A 133 3.81 13.62 -7.93
C ALA A 133 3.88 14.73 -6.88
N LEU A 134 4.82 14.67 -5.93
CA LEU A 134 4.99 15.67 -4.87
C LEU A 134 5.46 17.04 -5.40
N SER A 135 6.21 17.07 -6.52
CA SER A 135 6.59 18.33 -7.18
C SER A 135 5.47 18.94 -8.02
N GLY A 136 4.31 18.26 -8.11
CA GLY A 136 3.18 18.70 -8.92
C GLY A 136 3.25 18.30 -10.40
N ASP A 137 4.27 17.53 -10.80
CA ASP A 137 4.38 16.98 -12.15
C ASP A 137 3.55 15.69 -12.27
N ALA A 138 2.23 15.90 -12.30
CA ALA A 138 1.28 14.79 -12.39
C ALA A 138 1.43 13.98 -13.69
N PHE A 139 1.84 14.63 -14.78
CA PHE A 139 2.07 13.96 -16.06
C PHE A 139 3.25 12.99 -15.96
N GLU A 140 4.39 13.45 -15.44
CA GLU A 140 5.57 12.60 -15.29
C GLU A 140 5.33 11.45 -14.30
N ALA A 141 4.65 11.69 -13.19
CA ALA A 141 4.27 10.63 -12.27
C ALA A 141 3.46 9.52 -12.95
N MET A 142 2.47 9.91 -13.77
CA MET A 142 1.66 8.95 -14.53
C MET A 142 2.48 8.25 -15.61
N ARG A 143 3.34 8.95 -16.34
CA ARG A 143 4.22 8.38 -17.38
C ARG A 143 5.15 7.32 -16.80
N LEU A 144 5.76 7.61 -15.63
CA LEU A 144 6.63 6.67 -14.92
C LEU A 144 5.85 5.42 -14.45
N SER A 145 4.66 5.60 -13.90
CA SER A 145 3.82 4.47 -13.50
C SER A 145 3.37 3.63 -14.71
N GLU A 146 3.06 4.28 -15.82
CA GLU A 146 2.67 3.63 -17.08
C GLU A 146 3.79 2.75 -17.65
N SER A 147 5.04 3.19 -17.57
CA SER A 147 6.19 2.38 -18.00
C SER A 147 6.36 1.09 -17.19
N LEU A 148 5.77 1.02 -15.99
CA LEU A 148 5.79 -0.15 -15.11
C LEU A 148 4.58 -1.11 -15.31
N LYS A 149 3.72 -0.85 -16.29
CA LYS A 149 2.57 -1.75 -16.60
C LYS A 149 2.91 -3.23 -16.70
N PRO A 150 4.05 -3.63 -17.29
CA PRO A 150 4.42 -5.05 -17.30
C PRO A 150 4.58 -5.64 -15.88
N LEU A 151 5.08 -4.85 -14.92
CA LEU A 151 5.18 -5.27 -13.52
C LEU A 151 3.79 -5.31 -12.86
N TRP A 152 2.94 -4.33 -13.13
CA TRP A 152 1.56 -4.32 -12.62
C TRP A 152 0.75 -5.51 -13.14
N ALA A 153 0.97 -5.92 -14.38
CA ALA A 153 0.35 -7.11 -14.97
C ALA A 153 0.78 -8.40 -14.23
N LEU A 154 2.05 -8.53 -13.86
CA LEU A 154 2.51 -9.65 -13.03
C LEU A 154 1.84 -9.66 -11.66
N PHE A 155 1.66 -8.52 -11.01
CA PHE A 155 0.95 -8.44 -9.73
C PHE A 155 -0.48 -8.93 -9.84
N SER A 156 -1.18 -8.54 -10.91
CA SER A 156 -2.53 -9.02 -11.20
C SER A 156 -2.56 -10.52 -11.49
N GLN A 157 -1.65 -11.00 -12.32
CA GLN A 157 -1.56 -12.40 -12.74
C GLN A 157 -1.29 -13.36 -11.56
N PHE A 158 -0.44 -12.95 -10.61
CA PHE A 158 -0.02 -13.78 -9.48
C PHE A 158 -0.75 -13.47 -8.15
N GLY A 159 -1.87 -12.75 -8.22
CA GLY A 159 -2.72 -12.49 -7.06
C GLY A 159 -2.13 -11.53 -6.04
N GLY A 160 -1.27 -10.61 -6.48
CA GLY A 160 -0.70 -9.55 -5.65
C GLY A 160 0.81 -9.37 -5.81
N SER A 161 1.32 -8.26 -5.29
CA SER A 161 2.72 -7.86 -5.43
C SER A 161 3.69 -8.68 -4.57
N PHE A 162 3.22 -9.22 -3.43
CA PHE A 162 4.10 -9.81 -2.41
C PHE A 162 4.96 -10.96 -2.96
N ARG A 163 4.34 -11.98 -3.60
CA ARG A 163 5.07 -13.13 -4.14
C ARG A 163 5.97 -12.74 -5.31
N VAL A 164 5.52 -11.79 -6.14
CA VAL A 164 6.29 -11.31 -7.30
C VAL A 164 7.57 -10.62 -6.82
N ILE A 165 7.45 -9.70 -5.85
CA ILE A 165 8.62 -8.98 -5.32
C ILE A 165 9.54 -9.89 -4.50
N ALA A 166 8.99 -10.84 -3.73
CA ALA A 166 9.82 -11.84 -3.05
C ALA A 166 10.61 -12.70 -4.04
N THR A 167 9.97 -13.14 -5.13
CA THR A 167 10.65 -13.87 -6.23
C THR A 167 11.71 -13.00 -6.91
N ALA A 168 11.42 -11.72 -7.11
CA ALA A 168 12.35 -10.76 -7.66
C ALA A 168 13.59 -10.58 -6.77
N ALA A 169 13.42 -10.52 -5.45
CA ALA A 169 14.50 -10.41 -4.49
C ALA A 169 15.41 -11.65 -4.52
N GLU A 170 14.84 -12.84 -4.68
CA GLU A 170 15.61 -14.08 -4.90
C GLU A 170 16.38 -14.06 -6.22
N LEU A 171 15.75 -13.61 -7.32
CA LEU A 171 16.41 -13.48 -8.64
C LEU A 171 17.58 -12.51 -8.61
N ARG A 172 17.49 -11.45 -7.81
CA ARG A 172 18.57 -10.46 -7.60
C ARG A 172 19.61 -10.91 -6.57
N GLY A 173 19.46 -12.09 -5.96
CA GLY A 173 20.38 -12.61 -4.96
C GLY A 173 20.38 -11.85 -3.62
N ILE A 174 19.34 -11.04 -3.36
CA ILE A 174 19.19 -10.26 -2.11
C ILE A 174 18.69 -11.15 -0.98
N THR A 175 17.88 -12.15 -1.31
CA THR A 175 17.38 -13.15 -0.36
C THR A 175 17.66 -14.56 -0.86
N HIS A 176 17.66 -15.53 0.07
CA HIS A 176 17.71 -16.95 -0.29
C HIS A 176 16.34 -17.45 -0.75
N SER A 177 16.29 -18.64 -1.36
CA SER A 177 15.05 -19.35 -1.67
C SER A 177 14.19 -19.52 -0.42
N SER A 178 12.86 -19.51 -0.58
CA SER A 178 11.90 -19.59 0.52
C SER A 178 11.91 -18.36 1.44
N SER A 179 12.07 -17.18 0.87
CA SER A 179 12.06 -15.89 1.60
C SER A 179 10.70 -15.47 2.16
N VAL A 180 9.65 -16.22 1.84
CA VAL A 180 8.28 -15.97 2.33
C VAL A 180 7.88 -16.96 3.41
N PRO A 181 7.08 -16.56 4.44
CA PRO A 181 6.64 -17.46 5.49
C PRO A 181 5.66 -18.52 4.96
N LEU A 182 5.79 -19.75 5.42
CA LEU A 182 4.84 -20.83 5.10
C LEU A 182 3.42 -20.46 5.60
N PRO A 183 2.36 -20.84 4.87
CA PRO A 183 2.34 -21.75 3.70
C PRO A 183 2.61 -21.06 2.35
N LEU A 184 2.96 -19.79 2.34
CA LEU A 184 3.27 -19.07 1.10
C LEU A 184 4.57 -19.63 0.48
N ARG A 185 4.63 -19.53 -0.85
CA ARG A 185 5.83 -19.88 -1.63
C ARG A 185 6.09 -18.80 -2.65
N THR A 186 7.35 -18.60 -3.00
CA THR A 186 7.73 -17.79 -4.14
C THR A 186 7.33 -18.46 -5.45
N ILE A 187 7.33 -17.70 -6.53
CA ILE A 187 6.87 -18.18 -7.83
C ILE A 187 8.00 -18.94 -8.51
N GLU A 188 7.69 -20.15 -9.00
CA GLU A 188 8.63 -21.06 -9.66
C GLU A 188 8.30 -21.24 -11.14
N GLY A 189 9.12 -22.04 -11.85
CA GLY A 189 8.88 -22.47 -13.23
C GLY A 189 8.77 -21.30 -14.20
N GLU A 190 7.77 -21.34 -15.08
CA GLU A 190 7.59 -20.34 -16.15
C GLU A 190 7.25 -18.96 -15.59
N GLY A 191 6.50 -18.89 -14.49
CA GLY A 191 6.21 -17.63 -13.82
C GLY A 191 7.48 -16.92 -13.32
N ARG A 192 8.44 -17.66 -12.77
CA ARG A 192 9.73 -17.12 -12.37
C ARG A 192 10.53 -16.54 -13.54
N LYS A 193 10.49 -17.21 -14.70
CA LYS A 193 11.13 -16.69 -15.92
C LYS A 193 10.47 -15.42 -16.44
N GLN A 194 9.12 -15.35 -16.39
CA GLN A 194 8.38 -14.14 -16.76
C GLN A 194 8.76 -12.96 -15.85
N ILE A 195 8.86 -13.18 -14.54
CA ILE A 195 9.29 -12.16 -13.59
C ILE A 195 10.72 -11.69 -13.92
N ALA A 196 11.66 -12.62 -14.15
CA ALA A 196 13.02 -12.27 -14.52
C ALA A 196 13.07 -11.39 -15.77
N ALA A 197 12.38 -11.80 -16.83
CA ALA A 197 12.33 -11.06 -18.09
C ALA A 197 11.77 -9.63 -17.93
N VAL A 198 10.71 -9.47 -17.15
CA VAL A 198 10.10 -8.15 -16.90
C VAL A 198 11.03 -7.25 -16.07
N ILE A 199 11.67 -7.78 -15.02
CA ILE A 199 12.59 -7.01 -14.17
C ILE A 199 13.81 -6.55 -14.98
N ASP A 200 14.34 -7.41 -15.83
CA ASP A 200 15.50 -7.09 -16.66
C ASP A 200 15.14 -6.05 -17.74
N ALA A 201 13.96 -6.19 -18.37
CA ALA A 201 13.49 -5.25 -19.38
C ALA A 201 13.14 -3.85 -18.82
N LEU A 202 12.73 -3.76 -17.55
CA LEU A 202 12.37 -2.50 -16.91
C LEU A 202 13.54 -1.77 -16.23
N GLU A 203 14.72 -2.39 -16.15
CA GLU A 203 15.92 -1.82 -15.52
C GLU A 203 15.65 -1.20 -14.13
N LEU A 204 14.89 -1.92 -13.30
CA LEU A 204 14.42 -1.43 -12.00
C LEU A 204 15.55 -1.23 -10.99
N SER A 205 15.51 -0.14 -10.22
CA SER A 205 16.55 0.24 -9.24
C SER A 205 15.97 0.84 -7.94
#